data_925637f2d8f84d7579c2bce3b52b09e3
#
_entry.id   925637f2d8f84d7579c2bce3b52b09e3
#
_cell.length_a   1.000
_cell.length_b   1.000
_cell.length_c   1.000
_cell.angle_alpha   90.00
_cell.angle_beta   90.00
_cell.angle_gamma   90.00
#
_symmetry.space_group_name_H-M   'P 1'
#
loop_
_entity.id
_entity.type
_entity.pdbx_description
1 polymer ?
#
loop_
_entity_poly.entity_id
_entity_poly.type
_entity_poly.pdbx_seq_one_letter_code
_entity_poly.pdbx_strand_id
1 'polypeptide(L)'
;MSLELEKNKDQNKLLLSELNQRIAAIKLGGGKARLEKIRKQGKMTARERVSFLIDDPTVAIEIGAMAGYEMYAKEGGCPAGGVIVMMGYVSKKLCVVVANDASVKAGAWFPITAKKNLRAQEIAMENKIPIIYLVDSAG
;
A
#
# COMPACT_ATOMS: atom_id res chain seq x y z
N MET A 1 5.77 -19.49 -34.13
CA MET A 1 5.98 -19.39 -32.67
C MET A 1 5.87 -20.82 -32.14
N SER A 2 6.78 -21.27 -31.26
CA SER A 2 6.73 -22.66 -30.80
C SER A 2 5.55 -22.83 -29.81
N LEU A 3 4.94 -24.03 -29.81
CA LEU A 3 3.88 -24.42 -28.87
C LEU A 3 4.27 -24.16 -27.38
N GLU A 4 5.54 -24.33 -27.08
CA GLU A 4 6.10 -24.08 -25.75
C GLU A 4 6.07 -22.59 -25.37
N LEU A 5 6.35 -21.71 -26.32
CA LEU A 5 6.31 -20.27 -26.12
C LEU A 5 4.88 -19.78 -25.88
N GLU A 6 3.89 -20.32 -26.58
CA GLU A 6 2.49 -20.01 -26.39
C GLU A 6 2.00 -20.48 -25.02
N LYS A 7 2.36 -21.70 -24.61
CA LYS A 7 2.04 -22.26 -23.30
C LYS A 7 2.63 -21.40 -22.17
N ASN A 8 3.88 -21.00 -22.28
CA ASN A 8 4.55 -20.14 -21.29
C ASN A 8 3.89 -18.74 -21.22
N LYS A 9 3.51 -18.18 -22.37
CA LYS A 9 2.78 -16.90 -22.43
C LYS A 9 1.43 -16.97 -21.73
N ASP A 10 0.67 -18.04 -21.94
CA ASP A 10 -0.64 -18.21 -21.30
C ASP A 10 -0.50 -18.44 -19.79
N GLN A 11 0.49 -19.23 -19.37
CA GLN A 11 0.80 -19.41 -17.96
C GLN A 11 1.17 -18.10 -17.28
N ASN A 12 2.01 -17.27 -17.91
CA ASN A 12 2.37 -15.95 -17.38
C ASN A 12 1.16 -15.00 -17.29
N LYS A 13 0.23 -15.04 -18.24
CA LYS A 13 -1.01 -14.27 -18.16
C LYS A 13 -1.88 -14.68 -16.96
N LEU A 14 -1.99 -15.99 -16.69
CA LEU A 14 -2.72 -16.50 -15.53
C LEU A 14 -2.09 -16.01 -14.22
N LEU A 15 -0.76 -16.12 -14.09
CA LEU A 15 -0.03 -15.63 -12.90
C LEU A 15 -0.21 -14.12 -12.70
N LEU A 16 -0.15 -13.34 -13.79
CA LEU A 16 -0.36 -11.90 -13.73
C LEU A 16 -1.80 -11.55 -13.34
N SER A 17 -2.78 -12.29 -13.86
CA SER A 17 -4.19 -12.13 -13.49
C SER A 17 -4.40 -12.39 -11.99
N GLU A 18 -3.82 -13.48 -11.48
CA GLU A 18 -3.89 -13.83 -10.05
C GLU A 18 -3.22 -12.76 -9.18
N LEU A 19 -2.03 -12.29 -9.55
CA LEU A 19 -1.35 -11.20 -8.85
C LEU A 19 -2.21 -9.93 -8.79
N ASN A 20 -2.81 -9.55 -9.91
CA ASN A 20 -3.67 -8.36 -9.98
C ASN A 20 -4.93 -8.50 -9.09
N GLN A 21 -5.53 -9.68 -9.01
CA GLN A 21 -6.65 -9.95 -8.10
C GLN A 21 -6.24 -9.83 -6.63
N ARG A 22 -5.07 -10.36 -6.26
CA ARG A 22 -4.51 -10.24 -4.91
C ARG A 22 -4.25 -8.77 -4.54
N ILE A 23 -3.63 -8.02 -5.44
CA ILE A 23 -3.37 -6.58 -5.24
C ILE A 23 -4.70 -5.81 -5.10
N ALA A 24 -5.70 -6.10 -5.92
CA ALA A 24 -7.02 -5.48 -5.82
C ALA A 24 -7.69 -5.74 -4.46
N ALA A 25 -7.57 -6.96 -3.93
CA ALA A 25 -8.07 -7.31 -2.60
C ALA A 25 -7.29 -6.55 -1.49
N ILE A 26 -5.97 -6.48 -1.58
CA ILE A 26 -5.12 -5.74 -0.64
C ILE A 26 -5.47 -4.25 -0.61
N LYS A 27 -5.79 -3.65 -1.77
CA LYS A 27 -6.18 -2.23 -1.87
C LYS A 27 -7.47 -1.90 -1.14
N LEU A 28 -8.29 -2.89 -0.81
CA LEU A 28 -9.48 -2.69 0.04
C LEU A 28 -9.14 -2.53 1.53
N GLY A 29 -7.87 -2.66 1.92
CA GLY A 29 -7.43 -2.49 3.30
C GLY A 29 -8.23 -3.35 4.27
N GLY A 30 -8.82 -2.76 5.30
CA GLY A 30 -9.67 -3.44 6.26
C GLY A 30 -11.08 -3.82 5.75
N GLY A 31 -11.34 -3.64 4.44
CA GLY A 31 -12.58 -4.00 3.76
C GLY A 31 -13.49 -2.81 3.47
N LYS A 32 -14.37 -2.99 2.50
CA LYS A 32 -15.28 -1.94 1.98
C LYS A 32 -16.07 -1.24 3.08
N ALA A 33 -16.65 -2.00 4.03
CA ALA A 33 -17.46 -1.44 5.10
C ALA A 33 -16.66 -0.47 6.00
N ARG A 34 -15.40 -0.79 6.31
CA ARG A 34 -14.53 0.09 7.10
C ARG A 34 -14.11 1.33 6.33
N LEU A 35 -13.82 1.19 5.03
CA LEU A 35 -13.51 2.34 4.16
C LEU A 35 -14.71 3.30 4.07
N GLU A 36 -15.92 2.77 3.89
CA GLU A 36 -17.15 3.57 3.87
C GLU A 36 -17.40 4.28 5.22
N LYS A 37 -17.14 3.60 6.35
CA LYS A 37 -17.24 4.20 7.67
C LYS A 37 -16.31 5.40 7.82
N ILE A 38 -15.07 5.30 7.35
CA ILE A 38 -14.09 6.40 7.35
C ILE A 38 -14.63 7.59 6.54
N ARG A 39 -15.15 7.35 5.33
CA ARG A 39 -15.74 8.40 4.47
C ARG A 39 -16.96 9.04 5.10
N LYS A 40 -17.85 8.25 5.73
CA LYS A 40 -19.02 8.78 6.45
C LYS A 40 -18.64 9.69 7.63
N GLN A 41 -17.44 9.53 8.19
CA GLN A 41 -16.89 10.42 9.21
C GLN A 41 -16.27 11.71 8.64
N GLY A 42 -16.40 11.96 7.34
CA GLY A 42 -15.80 13.11 6.66
C GLY A 42 -14.28 12.99 6.47
N LYS A 43 -13.70 11.79 6.62
CA LYS A 43 -12.27 11.52 6.46
C LYS A 43 -11.98 10.86 5.11
N MET A 44 -10.80 11.12 4.56
CA MET A 44 -10.25 10.36 3.45
C MET A 44 -9.60 9.07 3.96
N THR A 45 -9.68 8.01 3.17
CA THR A 45 -8.91 6.77 3.40
C THR A 45 -7.40 7.03 3.21
N ALA A 46 -6.55 6.13 3.69
CA ALA A 46 -5.10 6.28 3.54
C ALA A 46 -4.69 6.47 2.06
N ARG A 47 -5.23 5.65 1.16
CA ARG A 47 -4.92 5.74 -0.28
C ARG A 47 -5.43 7.04 -0.90
N GLU A 48 -6.61 7.50 -0.50
CA GLU A 48 -7.14 8.79 -0.95
C GLU A 48 -6.27 9.96 -0.49
N ARG A 49 -5.80 9.94 0.78
CA ARG A 49 -4.89 10.97 1.31
C ARG A 49 -3.57 11.02 0.53
N VAL A 50 -2.99 9.85 0.27
CA VAL A 50 -1.75 9.75 -0.51
C VAL A 50 -1.95 10.25 -1.94
N SER A 51 -3.03 9.81 -2.61
CA SER A 51 -3.36 10.25 -3.98
C SER A 51 -3.64 11.75 -4.06
N PHE A 52 -4.22 12.34 -3.02
CA PHE A 52 -4.47 13.78 -2.96
C PHE A 52 -3.17 14.59 -2.79
N LEU A 53 -2.19 14.06 -2.06
CA LEU A 53 -0.91 14.73 -1.80
C LEU A 53 0.06 14.66 -2.98
N ILE A 54 0.09 13.54 -3.70
CA ILE A 54 1.03 13.30 -4.80
C ILE A 54 0.57 14.03 -6.06
N ASP A 55 1.47 14.70 -6.75
CA ASP A 55 1.20 15.51 -7.94
C ASP A 55 0.56 14.67 -9.08
N ASP A 56 1.07 13.46 -9.32
CA ASP A 56 0.53 12.49 -10.25
C ASP A 56 0.60 11.07 -9.67
N PRO A 57 -0.51 10.58 -9.08
CA PRO A 57 -0.56 9.23 -8.53
C PRO A 57 -0.37 8.10 -9.55
N THR A 58 -0.56 8.37 -10.85
CA THR A 58 -0.48 7.34 -11.90
C THR A 58 0.95 6.88 -12.17
N VAL A 59 1.92 7.73 -11.88
CA VAL A 59 3.36 7.44 -12.04
C VAL A 59 4.07 7.15 -10.72
N ALA A 60 3.36 7.21 -9.61
CA ALA A 60 3.90 6.90 -8.29
C ALA A 60 4.10 5.39 -8.11
N ILE A 61 5.11 5.02 -7.35
CA ILE A 61 5.46 3.62 -7.08
C ILE A 61 5.05 3.26 -5.65
N GLU A 62 4.19 2.25 -5.51
CA GLU A 62 3.86 1.68 -4.20
C GLU A 62 4.95 0.70 -3.76
N ILE A 63 5.48 0.92 -2.56
CA ILE A 63 6.53 0.09 -1.96
C ILE A 63 5.88 -0.89 -0.99
N GLY A 64 6.17 -2.19 -1.17
CA GLY A 64 5.70 -3.24 -0.28
C GLY A 64 4.17 -3.39 -0.24
N ALA A 65 3.49 -3.31 -1.40
CA ALA A 65 2.03 -3.46 -1.49
C ALA A 65 1.54 -4.79 -0.89
N MET A 66 2.32 -5.87 -1.00
CA MET A 66 1.98 -7.20 -0.48
C MET A 66 2.50 -7.47 0.93
N ALA A 67 3.10 -6.49 1.61
CA ALA A 67 3.54 -6.66 2.99
C ALA A 67 2.35 -7.07 3.88
N GLY A 68 2.56 -8.07 4.74
CA GLY A 68 1.51 -8.59 5.62
C GLY A 68 0.45 -9.48 4.93
N TYR A 69 0.61 -9.79 3.65
CA TYR A 69 -0.28 -10.69 2.93
C TYR A 69 -0.33 -12.06 3.60
N GLU A 70 -1.55 -12.59 3.84
CA GLU A 70 -1.80 -13.84 4.57
C GLU A 70 -1.22 -13.91 6.00
N MET A 71 -0.78 -12.79 6.56
CA MET A 71 -0.31 -12.69 7.94
C MET A 71 -1.41 -12.16 8.86
N TYR A 72 -1.32 -12.50 10.15
CA TYR A 72 -2.20 -11.99 11.21
C TYR A 72 -3.70 -12.27 10.99
N ALA A 73 -4.03 -13.45 10.45
CA ALA A 73 -5.43 -13.84 10.18
C ALA A 73 -6.31 -13.81 11.44
N LYS A 74 -5.77 -14.19 12.60
CA LYS A 74 -6.48 -14.19 13.89
C LYS A 74 -6.84 -12.78 14.37
N GLU A 75 -6.03 -11.79 13.98
CA GLU A 75 -6.21 -10.36 14.31
C GLU A 75 -6.97 -9.59 13.24
N GLY A 76 -7.49 -10.28 12.22
CA GLY A 76 -8.24 -9.67 11.13
C GLY A 76 -7.40 -9.30 9.91
N GLY A 77 -6.14 -9.76 9.86
CA GLY A 77 -5.22 -9.50 8.75
C GLY A 77 -4.51 -8.15 8.83
N CYS A 78 -3.47 -8.00 8.02
CA CYS A 78 -2.69 -6.77 7.94
C CYS A 78 -2.33 -6.45 6.47
N PRO A 79 -3.33 -6.18 5.60
CA PRO A 79 -3.09 -5.89 4.19
C PRO A 79 -2.20 -4.65 4.04
N ALA A 80 -1.29 -4.71 3.07
CA ALA A 80 -0.26 -3.70 2.84
C ALA A 80 0.60 -3.37 4.07
N GLY A 81 0.65 -4.28 5.07
CA GLY A 81 1.35 -4.03 6.33
C GLY A 81 0.70 -2.96 7.21
N GLY A 82 -0.59 -2.64 7.01
CA GLY A 82 -1.32 -1.61 7.75
C GLY A 82 -0.86 -0.18 7.48
N VAL A 83 0.02 0.02 6.49
CA VAL A 83 0.55 1.32 6.11
C VAL A 83 0.82 1.38 4.60
N ILE A 84 0.38 2.45 3.97
CA ILE A 84 0.63 2.70 2.55
C ILE A 84 1.93 3.47 2.43
N VAL A 85 2.86 2.96 1.62
CA VAL A 85 4.13 3.63 1.31
C VAL A 85 4.21 3.86 -0.19
N MET A 86 4.29 5.11 -0.58
CA MET A 86 4.39 5.52 -1.99
C MET A 86 5.62 6.38 -2.21
N MET A 87 6.30 6.17 -3.31
CA MET A 87 7.33 7.08 -3.81
C MET A 87 6.75 7.85 -4.99
N GLY A 88 6.70 9.16 -4.88
CA GLY A 88 6.11 10.03 -5.90
C GLY A 88 6.49 11.50 -5.69
N TYR A 89 6.13 12.33 -6.64
CA TYR A 89 6.39 13.76 -6.57
C TYR A 89 5.33 14.47 -5.73
N VAL A 90 5.78 15.33 -4.82
CA VAL A 90 4.95 16.24 -4.03
C VAL A 90 5.49 17.64 -4.25
N SER A 91 4.67 18.52 -4.82
CA SER A 91 5.12 19.88 -5.25
C SER A 91 6.41 19.84 -6.06
N LYS A 92 6.46 18.94 -7.04
CA LYS A 92 7.59 18.69 -7.96
C LYS A 92 8.88 18.15 -7.31
N LYS A 93 8.84 17.75 -6.03
CA LYS A 93 9.96 17.12 -5.33
C LYS A 93 9.66 15.66 -5.08
N LEU A 94 10.58 14.77 -5.47
CA LEU A 94 10.44 13.33 -5.19
C LEU A 94 10.48 13.09 -3.68
N CYS A 95 9.48 12.40 -3.16
CA CYS A 95 9.33 12.08 -1.74
C CYS A 95 8.91 10.62 -1.54
N VAL A 96 9.19 10.09 -0.36
CA VAL A 96 8.51 8.91 0.16
C VAL A 96 7.35 9.39 1.03
N VAL A 97 6.14 8.91 0.76
CA VAL A 97 4.94 9.23 1.54
C VAL A 97 4.47 7.98 2.28
N VAL A 98 4.28 8.10 3.58
CA VAL A 98 3.88 7.00 4.47
C VAL A 98 2.57 7.36 5.13
N ALA A 99 1.52 6.57 4.92
CA ALA A 99 0.19 6.82 5.47
C ALA A 99 -0.34 5.61 6.25
N ASN A 100 -0.68 5.78 7.52
CA ASN A 100 -1.37 4.74 8.28
C ASN A 100 -2.73 4.43 7.65
N ASP A 101 -3.05 3.15 7.53
CA ASP A 101 -4.37 2.73 7.09
C ASP A 101 -5.30 2.51 8.30
N ALA A 102 -6.09 3.53 8.62
CA ALA A 102 -7.04 3.48 9.74
C ALA A 102 -8.12 2.40 9.57
N SER A 103 -8.32 1.86 8.37
CA SER A 103 -9.21 0.72 8.13
C SER A 103 -8.63 -0.60 8.65
N VAL A 104 -7.31 -0.67 8.86
CA VAL A 104 -6.58 -1.83 9.39
C VAL A 104 -6.23 -1.57 10.86
N LYS A 105 -6.89 -2.25 11.78
CA LYS A 105 -6.65 -2.14 13.25
C LYS A 105 -6.61 -0.68 13.74
N ALA A 106 -7.49 0.18 13.20
CA ALA A 106 -7.53 1.63 13.50
C ALA A 106 -6.16 2.33 13.32
N GLY A 107 -5.34 1.89 12.38
CA GLY A 107 -4.00 2.41 12.12
C GLY A 107 -2.92 1.96 13.12
N ALA A 108 -3.25 1.09 14.08
CA ALA A 108 -2.28 0.55 15.03
C ALA A 108 -1.27 -0.38 14.33
N TRP A 109 -0.10 -0.54 14.94
CA TRP A 109 1.00 -1.25 14.31
C TRP A 109 1.02 -2.74 14.63
N PHE A 110 1.30 -3.52 13.60
CA PHE A 110 1.81 -4.88 13.69
C PHE A 110 3.35 -4.88 13.55
N PRO A 111 4.04 -5.97 13.88
CA PRO A 111 5.50 -6.06 13.63
C PRO A 111 5.89 -5.82 12.17
N ILE A 112 5.06 -6.25 11.21
CA ILE A 112 5.29 -5.98 9.78
C ILE A 112 5.14 -4.49 9.44
N THR A 113 4.26 -3.76 10.13
CA THR A 113 4.10 -2.31 9.97
C THR A 113 5.40 -1.59 10.34
N ALA A 114 6.03 -1.96 11.46
CA ALA A 114 7.31 -1.42 11.89
C ALA A 114 8.41 -1.68 10.86
N LYS A 115 8.54 -2.93 10.39
CA LYS A 115 9.52 -3.29 9.34
C LYS A 115 9.34 -2.48 8.06
N LYS A 116 8.09 -2.30 7.62
CA LYS A 116 7.79 -1.52 6.41
C LYS A 116 8.13 -0.04 6.58
N ASN A 117 7.83 0.54 7.75
CA ASN A 117 8.21 1.92 8.07
C ASN A 117 9.73 2.10 8.08
N LEU A 118 10.48 1.21 8.73
CA LEU A 118 11.94 1.24 8.73
C LEU A 118 12.51 1.16 7.31
N ARG A 119 11.95 0.27 6.47
CA ARG A 119 12.40 0.17 5.08
C ARG A 119 12.09 1.45 4.28
N ALA A 120 10.95 2.08 4.52
CA ALA A 120 10.62 3.36 3.90
C ALA A 120 11.64 4.46 4.28
N GLN A 121 12.05 4.50 5.55
CA GLN A 121 13.09 5.43 6.03
C GLN A 121 14.44 5.15 5.40
N GLU A 122 14.87 3.88 5.32
CA GLU A 122 16.11 3.49 4.64
C GLU A 122 16.12 3.94 3.19
N ILE A 123 15.03 3.69 2.44
CA ILE A 123 14.90 4.11 1.03
C ILE A 123 15.02 5.64 0.92
N ALA A 124 14.33 6.39 1.78
CA ALA A 124 14.41 7.84 1.78
C ALA A 124 15.85 8.34 2.07
N MET A 125 16.52 7.74 3.05
CA MET A 125 17.91 8.06 3.39
C MET A 125 18.89 7.73 2.27
N GLU A 126 18.82 6.51 1.73
CA GLU A 126 19.70 6.05 0.65
C GLU A 126 19.59 6.92 -0.61
N ASN A 127 18.38 7.38 -0.91
CA ASN A 127 18.09 8.22 -2.07
C ASN A 127 18.18 9.73 -1.76
N LYS A 128 18.42 10.12 -0.52
CA LYS A 128 18.49 11.52 -0.06
C LYS A 128 17.25 12.33 -0.44
N ILE A 129 16.08 11.71 -0.28
CA ILE A 129 14.78 12.32 -0.55
C ILE A 129 13.97 12.48 0.74
N PRO A 130 13.08 13.48 0.81
CA PRO A 130 12.22 13.68 1.98
C PRO A 130 11.28 12.49 2.21
N ILE A 131 10.92 12.26 3.47
CA ILE A 131 9.84 11.37 3.86
C ILE A 131 8.73 12.18 4.52
N ILE A 132 7.47 11.90 4.13
CA ILE A 132 6.29 12.59 4.64
C ILE A 132 5.39 11.54 5.31
N TYR A 133 5.01 11.79 6.55
CA TYR A 133 4.10 10.93 7.30
C TYR A 133 2.71 11.54 7.37
N LEU A 134 1.72 10.79 6.88
CA LEU A 134 0.29 11.08 7.04
C LEU A 134 -0.26 10.19 8.15
N VAL A 135 -0.07 10.62 9.38
CA VAL A 135 -0.40 9.83 10.57
C VAL A 135 -1.90 9.80 10.82
N ASP A 136 -2.46 8.59 11.01
CA ASP A 136 -3.81 8.33 11.48
C ASP A 136 -3.81 6.98 12.21
N SER A 137 -3.45 7.00 13.47
CA SER A 137 -3.23 5.80 14.28
C SER A 137 -3.82 5.96 15.67
N ALA A 138 -4.44 4.89 16.14
CA ALA A 138 -4.94 4.84 17.53
C ALA A 138 -3.84 4.55 18.58
N GLY A 139 -2.61 4.31 18.11
CA GLY A 139 -1.46 4.02 18.97
C GLY A 139 -0.78 2.70 18.67
#